data_bfe769a136a83fc6974cad6b362c5fea
#
_entry.id   bfe769a136a83fc6974cad6b362c5fea
#
_cell.length_a   1.000
_cell.length_b   1.000
_cell.length_c   1.000
_cell.angle_alpha   90.00
_cell.angle_beta   90.00
_cell.angle_gamma   90.00
#
_symmetry.space_group_name_H-M   'P 1'
#
loop_
_entity.id
_entity.type
_entity.pdbx_description
1 polymer ?
#
loop_
_entity_poly.entity_id
_entity_poly.type
_entity_poly.pdbx_seq_one_letter_code
_entity_poly.pdbx_strand_id
1 'polypeptide(L)'
;GVCFVFGYLLCAVSAFCPAVLPIFAVPLRLMLRFLLILAERISLLPFGSIDLSRPLGIAALALTGGAVIVWLTAGSRVRWRIVLPLVCCTVGGLFLTDAVLRTGEYSVTYLPCGSGQAVILSDTRGHATLIDCAGTSRSAAALTHEWMRLNGVPRIDTLILTAVDMGHARDLPQLMENVRVDRILIPSGCTETAKNMELLRLCEQYQAEEISEPQSIIGAAAPVSVFPVAEGKLSVCIADKVLF
;
A
#
# COMPACT_ATOMS: atom_id res chain seq x y z
N GLY A 1 0.19 -14.69 -23.02
CA GLY A 1 -0.02 -15.48 -24.25
C GLY A 1 1.26 -16.09 -24.81
N VAL A 2 2.17 -15.27 -25.39
CA VAL A 2 3.35 -15.76 -26.14
C VAL A 2 4.27 -16.64 -25.29
N CYS A 3 4.63 -16.24 -24.07
CA CYS A 3 5.48 -17.05 -23.18
C CYS A 3 4.86 -18.40 -22.81
N PHE A 4 3.54 -18.46 -22.73
CA PHE A 4 2.81 -19.68 -22.40
C PHE A 4 2.85 -20.67 -23.58
N VAL A 5 2.60 -20.16 -24.79
CA VAL A 5 2.69 -20.97 -26.03
C VAL A 5 4.11 -21.48 -26.26
N PHE A 6 5.13 -20.62 -26.08
CA PHE A 6 6.53 -21.03 -26.15
C PHE A 6 6.91 -22.07 -25.09
N GLY A 7 6.40 -21.93 -23.86
CA GLY A 7 6.60 -22.90 -22.79
C GLY A 7 6.04 -24.28 -23.12
N TYR A 8 4.81 -24.34 -23.67
CA TYR A 8 4.20 -25.60 -24.12
C TYR A 8 4.94 -26.22 -25.31
N LEU A 9 5.34 -25.41 -26.30
CA LEU A 9 6.15 -25.87 -27.45
C LEU A 9 7.48 -26.45 -26.97
N LEU A 10 8.14 -25.81 -26.00
CA LEU A 10 9.37 -26.31 -25.39
C LEU A 10 9.18 -27.63 -24.66
N CYS A 11 8.07 -27.79 -23.91
CA CYS A 11 7.74 -29.06 -23.28
C CYS A 11 7.51 -30.17 -24.31
N ALA A 12 6.80 -29.87 -25.40
CA ALA A 12 6.58 -30.84 -26.48
C ALA A 12 7.88 -31.23 -27.19
N VAL A 13 8.74 -30.25 -27.50
CA VAL A 13 10.03 -30.51 -28.18
C VAL A 13 11.01 -31.24 -27.25
N SER A 14 10.98 -30.99 -25.92
CA SER A 14 11.85 -31.67 -24.96
C SER A 14 11.57 -33.18 -24.87
N ALA A 15 10.34 -33.60 -25.15
CA ALA A 15 9.97 -35.02 -25.17
C ALA A 15 10.62 -35.77 -26.32
N PHE A 16 10.94 -35.07 -27.42
CA PHE A 16 11.54 -35.68 -28.61
C PHE A 16 13.03 -35.44 -28.77
N CYS A 17 13.56 -34.33 -28.27
CA CYS A 17 14.95 -33.95 -28.46
C CYS A 17 15.51 -33.15 -27.29
N PRO A 18 15.94 -33.79 -26.18
CA PRO A 18 16.38 -33.12 -24.94
C PRO A 18 17.65 -32.25 -25.14
N ALA A 19 18.47 -32.53 -26.13
CA ALA A 19 19.69 -31.75 -26.42
C ALA A 19 19.43 -30.32 -26.89
N VAL A 20 18.25 -30.01 -27.39
CA VAL A 20 17.86 -28.68 -27.91
C VAL A 20 17.27 -27.80 -26.81
N LEU A 21 16.88 -28.40 -25.69
CA LEU A 21 16.24 -27.73 -24.56
C LEU A 21 17.02 -26.51 -24.03
N PRO A 22 18.33 -26.56 -23.75
CA PRO A 22 19.07 -25.46 -23.19
C PRO A 22 19.11 -24.23 -24.11
N ILE A 23 19.13 -24.42 -25.43
CA ILE A 23 19.20 -23.34 -26.42
C ILE A 23 17.94 -22.45 -26.36
N PHE A 24 16.78 -23.04 -26.17
CA PHE A 24 15.50 -22.31 -26.10
C PHE A 24 15.08 -21.93 -24.67
N ALA A 25 15.55 -22.67 -23.65
CA ALA A 25 15.26 -22.38 -22.25
C ALA A 25 15.95 -21.10 -21.78
N VAL A 26 17.15 -20.79 -22.27
CA VAL A 26 17.89 -19.57 -21.87
C VAL A 26 17.16 -18.30 -22.31
N PRO A 27 16.77 -18.09 -23.57
CA PRO A 27 16.03 -16.89 -23.97
C PRO A 27 14.65 -16.80 -23.31
N LEU A 28 13.95 -17.90 -23.10
CA LEU A 28 12.67 -17.91 -22.40
C LEU A 28 12.83 -17.48 -20.93
N ARG A 29 13.87 -17.99 -20.25
CA ARG A 29 14.18 -17.60 -18.86
C ARG A 29 14.55 -16.12 -18.76
N LEU A 30 15.29 -15.61 -19.74
CA LEU A 30 15.67 -14.19 -19.83
C LEU A 30 14.44 -13.31 -20.05
N MET A 31 13.53 -13.71 -20.93
CA MET A 31 12.28 -13.02 -21.21
C MET A 31 11.36 -13.01 -19.98
N LEU A 32 11.23 -14.13 -19.27
CA LEU A 32 10.46 -14.22 -18.03
C LEU A 32 11.06 -13.34 -16.92
N ARG A 33 12.37 -13.35 -16.76
CA ARG A 33 13.06 -12.46 -15.80
C ARG A 33 12.85 -10.99 -16.14
N PHE A 34 12.96 -10.63 -17.42
CA PHE A 34 12.68 -9.27 -17.87
C PHE A 34 11.24 -8.85 -17.57
N LEU A 35 10.25 -9.72 -17.83
CA LEU A 35 8.85 -9.46 -17.52
C LEU A 35 8.60 -9.31 -16.01
N LEU A 36 9.25 -10.12 -15.16
CA LEU A 36 9.15 -10.01 -13.71
C LEU A 36 9.75 -8.69 -13.21
N ILE A 37 10.95 -8.34 -13.68
CA ILE A 37 11.61 -7.07 -13.33
C ILE A 37 10.74 -5.89 -13.81
N LEU A 38 10.20 -5.97 -15.02
CA LEU A 38 9.34 -4.92 -15.57
C LEU A 38 8.05 -4.78 -14.72
N ALA A 39 7.41 -5.89 -14.35
CA ALA A 39 6.22 -5.89 -13.52
C ALA A 39 6.53 -5.31 -12.12
N GLU A 40 7.65 -5.68 -11.52
CA GLU A 40 8.10 -5.13 -10.25
C GLU A 40 8.36 -3.63 -10.34
N ARG A 41 9.03 -3.16 -11.40
CA ARG A 41 9.27 -1.73 -11.62
C ARG A 41 7.98 -0.94 -11.86
N ILE A 42 7.03 -1.51 -12.60
CA ILE A 42 5.73 -0.88 -12.84
C ILE A 42 4.91 -0.83 -11.55
N SER A 43 4.96 -1.86 -10.71
CA SER A 43 4.23 -1.87 -9.42
C SER A 43 4.75 -0.85 -8.42
N LEU A 44 6.01 -0.41 -8.55
CA LEU A 44 6.60 0.65 -7.73
C LEU A 44 6.22 2.07 -8.19
N LEU A 45 5.62 2.20 -9.38
CA LEU A 45 5.14 3.50 -9.84
C LEU A 45 3.87 3.88 -9.08
N PRO A 46 3.72 5.16 -8.68
CA PRO A 46 2.53 5.64 -7.96
C PRO A 46 1.22 5.49 -8.76
N PHE A 47 1.34 5.18 -10.06
CA PHE A 47 0.21 4.91 -10.98
C PHE A 47 0.08 3.42 -11.36
N GLY A 48 0.82 2.53 -10.70
CA GLY A 48 0.87 1.10 -11.03
C GLY A 48 -0.42 0.34 -10.74
N SER A 49 -1.29 0.87 -9.87
CA SER A 49 -2.60 0.32 -9.58
C SER A 49 -3.70 1.29 -10.03
N ILE A 50 -4.46 0.90 -11.04
CA ILE A 50 -5.68 1.62 -11.43
C ILE A 50 -6.83 1.02 -10.63
N ASP A 51 -7.41 1.83 -9.75
CA ASP A 51 -8.60 1.43 -9.00
C ASP A 51 -9.82 1.39 -9.94
N LEU A 52 -10.16 0.18 -10.40
CA LEU A 52 -11.31 -0.05 -11.29
C LEU A 52 -12.67 0.13 -10.59
N SER A 53 -12.72 0.25 -9.28
CA SER A 53 -13.97 0.56 -8.58
C SER A 53 -14.45 1.98 -8.85
N ARG A 54 -13.64 2.81 -9.50
CA ARG A 54 -13.87 4.23 -9.70
C ARG A 54 -14.29 4.56 -11.13
N PRO A 55 -15.28 5.44 -11.31
CA PRO A 55 -15.80 5.80 -12.65
C PRO A 55 -14.73 6.40 -13.57
N LEU A 56 -13.77 7.15 -13.01
CA LEU A 56 -12.65 7.74 -13.79
C LEU A 56 -11.63 6.68 -14.24
N GLY A 57 -11.35 5.68 -13.41
CA GLY A 57 -10.50 4.53 -13.79
C GLY A 57 -11.14 3.71 -14.92
N ILE A 58 -12.45 3.46 -14.83
CA ILE A 58 -13.21 2.78 -15.89
C ILE A 58 -13.21 3.61 -17.18
N ALA A 59 -13.40 4.93 -17.10
CA ALA A 59 -13.37 5.82 -18.25
C ALA A 59 -11.99 5.82 -18.94
N ALA A 60 -10.91 5.88 -18.16
CA ALA A 60 -9.54 5.80 -18.71
C ALA A 60 -9.28 4.45 -19.40
N LEU A 61 -9.72 3.35 -18.80
CA LEU A 61 -9.61 2.01 -19.40
C LEU A 61 -10.44 1.88 -20.68
N ALA A 62 -11.66 2.40 -20.69
CA ALA A 62 -12.54 2.40 -21.87
C ALA A 62 -11.94 3.24 -23.01
N LEU A 63 -11.36 4.41 -22.71
CA LEU A 63 -10.70 5.25 -23.71
C LEU A 63 -9.45 4.58 -24.30
N THR A 64 -8.60 3.98 -23.45
CA THR A 64 -7.40 3.28 -23.93
C THR A 64 -7.78 2.01 -24.72
N GLY A 65 -8.75 1.23 -24.25
CA GLY A 65 -9.27 0.05 -24.94
C GLY A 65 -9.92 0.43 -26.28
N GLY A 66 -10.73 1.48 -26.32
CA GLY A 66 -11.32 2.03 -27.53
C GLY A 66 -10.28 2.47 -28.55
N ALA A 67 -9.22 3.16 -28.10
CA ALA A 67 -8.11 3.56 -28.98
C ALA A 67 -7.38 2.35 -29.58
N VAL A 68 -7.16 1.30 -28.79
CA VAL A 68 -6.56 0.04 -29.27
C VAL A 68 -7.45 -0.66 -30.29
N ILE A 69 -8.78 -0.72 -30.07
CA ILE A 69 -9.74 -1.31 -31.01
C ILE A 69 -9.75 -0.53 -32.33
N VAL A 70 -9.83 0.80 -32.27
CA VAL A 70 -9.74 1.67 -33.46
C VAL A 70 -8.43 1.44 -34.21
N TRP A 71 -7.35 1.23 -33.48
CA TRP A 71 -6.09 0.88 -34.10
C TRP A 71 -6.13 -0.45 -34.87
N LEU A 72 -6.60 -1.49 -34.23
CA LEU A 72 -6.65 -2.82 -34.83
C LEU A 72 -7.56 -2.85 -36.07
N THR A 73 -8.63 -2.04 -36.07
CA THR A 73 -9.63 -2.03 -37.15
C THR A 73 -9.30 -1.05 -38.27
N ALA A 74 -8.74 0.13 -37.96
CA ALA A 74 -8.49 1.16 -38.95
C ALA A 74 -7.14 1.03 -39.71
N GLY A 75 -6.24 0.16 -39.26
CA GLY A 75 -4.95 -0.13 -39.90
C GLY A 75 -4.08 1.12 -40.13
N SER A 76 -3.41 1.17 -41.28
CA SER A 76 -2.46 2.22 -41.64
C SER A 76 -3.09 3.61 -41.94
N ARG A 77 -4.41 3.73 -41.96
CA ARG A 77 -5.13 4.99 -42.26
C ARG A 77 -5.12 5.97 -41.09
N VAL A 78 -4.89 5.50 -39.87
CA VAL A 78 -4.88 6.34 -38.66
C VAL A 78 -3.52 7.03 -38.51
N ARG A 79 -3.52 8.37 -38.42
CA ARG A 79 -2.31 9.16 -38.17
C ARG A 79 -1.91 9.07 -36.71
N TRP A 80 -1.12 8.07 -36.36
CA TRP A 80 -0.62 7.81 -35.00
C TRP A 80 0.02 9.00 -34.31
N ARG A 81 0.72 9.83 -35.09
CA ARG A 81 1.35 11.07 -34.57
C ARG A 81 0.35 12.04 -33.93
N ILE A 82 -0.95 11.89 -34.21
CA ILE A 82 -2.02 12.74 -33.67
C ILE A 82 -2.81 11.97 -32.59
N VAL A 83 -3.14 10.72 -32.85
CA VAL A 83 -4.01 9.92 -31.94
C VAL A 83 -3.31 9.58 -30.63
N LEU A 84 -2.03 9.18 -30.68
CA LEU A 84 -1.28 8.81 -29.48
C LEU A 84 -1.17 9.97 -28.48
N PRO A 85 -0.69 11.17 -28.85
CA PRO A 85 -0.65 12.30 -27.91
C PRO A 85 -2.04 12.71 -27.41
N LEU A 86 -3.08 12.63 -28.25
CA LEU A 86 -4.44 12.94 -27.83
C LEU A 86 -4.93 11.98 -26.74
N VAL A 87 -4.73 10.68 -26.91
CA VAL A 87 -5.08 9.65 -25.89
C VAL A 87 -4.26 9.87 -24.62
N CYS A 88 -2.96 10.12 -24.73
CA CYS A 88 -2.11 10.41 -23.57
C CYS A 88 -2.56 11.67 -22.82
N CYS A 89 -2.91 12.75 -23.54
CA CYS A 89 -3.40 13.99 -22.93
C CYS A 89 -4.77 13.79 -22.25
N THR A 90 -5.69 13.05 -22.86
CA THR A 90 -7.01 12.79 -22.27
C THR A 90 -6.89 11.89 -21.02
N VAL A 91 -6.13 10.82 -21.09
CA VAL A 91 -5.88 9.93 -19.95
C VAL A 91 -5.12 10.67 -18.85
N GLY A 92 -4.07 11.41 -19.19
CA GLY A 92 -3.32 12.24 -18.25
C GLY A 92 -4.19 13.32 -17.60
N GLY A 93 -5.08 13.96 -18.38
CA GLY A 93 -6.04 14.93 -17.89
C GLY A 93 -7.03 14.33 -16.88
N LEU A 94 -7.55 13.12 -17.14
CA LEU A 94 -8.42 12.40 -16.22
C LEU A 94 -7.72 12.09 -14.90
N PHE A 95 -6.46 11.63 -14.93
CA PHE A 95 -5.68 11.37 -13.72
C PHE A 95 -5.37 12.65 -12.93
N LEU A 96 -5.01 13.74 -13.62
CA LEU A 96 -4.79 15.03 -12.96
C LEU A 96 -6.08 15.55 -12.31
N THR A 97 -7.21 15.44 -12.98
CA THR A 97 -8.51 15.85 -12.44
C THR A 97 -8.86 15.03 -11.19
N ASP A 98 -8.67 13.70 -11.23
CA ASP A 98 -8.89 12.83 -10.08
C ASP A 98 -7.97 13.20 -8.90
N ALA A 99 -6.69 13.45 -9.17
CA ALA A 99 -5.73 13.86 -8.15
C ALA A 99 -6.08 15.21 -7.51
N VAL A 100 -6.53 16.19 -8.31
CA VAL A 100 -6.93 17.52 -7.81
C VAL A 100 -8.24 17.44 -7.02
N LEU A 101 -9.25 16.72 -7.53
CA LEU A 101 -10.55 16.59 -6.85
C LEU A 101 -10.43 15.88 -5.50
N ARG A 102 -9.40 15.03 -5.32
CA ARG A 102 -9.18 14.28 -4.07
C ARG A 102 -8.22 14.94 -3.10
N THR A 103 -7.73 16.12 -3.43
CA THR A 103 -6.86 16.84 -2.50
C THR A 103 -7.62 17.11 -1.21
N GLY A 104 -7.16 16.50 -0.10
CA GLY A 104 -7.80 16.61 1.21
C GLY A 104 -8.78 15.47 1.57
N GLU A 105 -9.04 14.52 0.66
CA GLU A 105 -9.75 13.29 1.03
C GLU A 105 -8.82 12.35 1.80
N TYR A 106 -9.34 11.75 2.85
CA TYR A 106 -8.68 10.67 3.59
C TYR A 106 -9.63 9.49 3.76
N SER A 107 -9.07 8.30 3.87
CA SER A 107 -9.82 7.08 4.14
C SER A 107 -9.45 6.51 5.50
N VAL A 108 -10.45 5.97 6.19
CA VAL A 108 -10.29 5.27 7.47
C VAL A 108 -10.60 3.81 7.22
N THR A 109 -9.63 2.93 7.40
CA THR A 109 -9.77 1.50 7.21
C THR A 109 -9.58 0.76 8.53
N TYR A 110 -10.64 0.12 9.01
CA TYR A 110 -10.55 -0.77 10.17
C TYR A 110 -10.09 -2.15 9.73
N LEU A 111 -9.00 -2.64 10.33
CA LEU A 111 -8.49 -3.97 10.02
C LEU A 111 -9.24 -5.03 10.84
N PRO A 112 -9.66 -6.14 10.22
CA PRO A 112 -10.42 -7.20 10.90
C PRO A 112 -9.49 -8.10 11.75
N CYS A 113 -8.96 -7.55 12.86
CA CYS A 113 -7.98 -8.21 13.75
C CYS A 113 -8.62 -9.10 14.83
N GLY A 114 -9.95 -9.19 14.90
CA GLY A 114 -10.68 -9.85 15.97
C GLY A 114 -11.02 -8.90 17.12
N SER A 115 -10.68 -9.26 18.36
CA SER A 115 -10.88 -8.37 19.53
C SER A 115 -9.75 -7.36 19.72
N GLY A 116 -8.69 -7.41 18.90
CA GLY A 116 -7.66 -6.39 18.86
C GLY A 116 -8.08 -5.16 18.05
N GLN A 117 -7.26 -4.13 18.07
CA GLN A 117 -7.50 -2.89 17.37
C GLN A 117 -6.35 -2.56 16.42
N ALA A 118 -6.68 -2.22 15.18
CA ALA A 118 -5.77 -1.63 14.22
C ALA A 118 -6.58 -0.84 13.19
N VAL A 119 -6.27 0.44 13.05
CA VAL A 119 -6.94 1.35 12.13
C VAL A 119 -5.91 2.06 11.28
N ILE A 120 -6.09 2.03 9.97
CA ILE A 120 -5.23 2.73 9.03
C ILE A 120 -5.97 3.96 8.51
N LEU A 121 -5.32 5.10 8.64
CA LEU A 121 -5.70 6.33 7.97
C LEU A 121 -4.79 6.50 6.77
N SER A 122 -5.36 6.74 5.61
CA SER A 122 -4.56 7.03 4.41
C SER A 122 -5.14 8.19 3.62
N ASP A 123 -4.24 8.98 3.03
CA ASP A 123 -4.60 10.02 2.11
C ASP A 123 -4.39 9.58 0.64
N THR A 124 -4.79 10.42 -0.28
CA THR A 124 -4.63 10.18 -1.71
C THR A 124 -3.20 10.39 -2.21
N ARG A 125 -2.29 10.90 -1.37
CA ARG A 125 -0.87 11.13 -1.68
C ARG A 125 0.02 9.95 -1.28
N GLY A 126 -0.56 8.92 -0.65
CA GLY A 126 0.16 7.74 -0.19
C GLY A 126 0.74 7.87 1.22
N HIS A 127 0.34 8.90 1.97
CA HIS A 127 0.64 8.96 3.40
C HIS A 127 -0.27 8.01 4.17
N ALA A 128 0.29 7.28 5.11
CA ALA A 128 -0.45 6.36 5.95
C ALA A 128 -0.08 6.51 7.42
N THR A 129 -1.11 6.56 8.26
CA THR A 129 -0.97 6.55 9.72
C THR A 129 -1.67 5.32 10.26
N LEU A 130 -0.97 4.51 11.04
CA LEU A 130 -1.53 3.35 11.73
C LEU A 130 -1.82 3.70 13.17
N ILE A 131 -3.02 3.40 13.63
CA ILE A 131 -3.44 3.55 15.04
C ILE A 131 -3.62 2.16 15.62
N ASP A 132 -2.86 1.85 16.65
CA ASP A 132 -2.73 0.57 17.30
C ASP A 132 -2.30 -0.58 16.37
N CYS A 133 -1.77 -1.62 16.97
CA CYS A 133 -1.29 -2.80 16.25
C CYS A 133 -1.44 -4.06 17.12
N ALA A 134 -2.69 -4.47 17.33
CA ALA A 134 -2.98 -5.68 18.09
C ALA A 134 -4.01 -6.55 17.39
N GLY A 135 -3.69 -7.82 17.17
CA GLY A 135 -4.58 -8.80 16.61
C GLY A 135 -4.73 -10.01 17.53
N THR A 136 -5.93 -10.59 17.57
CA THR A 136 -6.20 -11.81 18.32
C THR A 136 -6.52 -13.00 17.42
N SER A 137 -7.36 -12.82 16.42
CA SER A 137 -7.70 -13.86 15.45
C SER A 137 -6.82 -13.82 14.21
N ARG A 138 -6.39 -12.64 13.81
CA ARG A 138 -5.45 -12.39 12.70
C ARG A 138 -4.44 -11.34 13.15
N SER A 139 -3.18 -11.50 12.76
CA SER A 139 -2.14 -10.55 13.09
C SER A 139 -2.42 -9.20 12.42
N ALA A 140 -2.45 -8.13 13.23
CA ALA A 140 -2.59 -6.77 12.75
C ALA A 140 -1.41 -6.37 11.86
N ALA A 141 -0.20 -6.82 12.19
CA ALA A 141 1.00 -6.58 11.39
C ALA A 141 0.88 -7.20 9.98
N ALA A 142 0.42 -8.46 9.88
CA ALA A 142 0.23 -9.12 8.59
C ALA A 142 -0.85 -8.44 7.74
N LEU A 143 -1.97 -8.04 8.37
CA LEU A 143 -3.05 -7.32 7.70
C LEU A 143 -2.59 -5.93 7.23
N THR A 144 -1.82 -5.22 8.04
CA THR A 144 -1.24 -3.92 7.66
C THR A 144 -0.31 -4.07 6.46
N HIS A 145 0.58 -5.07 6.47
CA HIS A 145 1.46 -5.34 5.33
C HIS A 145 0.68 -5.71 4.06
N GLU A 146 -0.35 -6.54 4.17
CA GLU A 146 -1.24 -6.89 3.05
C GLU A 146 -1.96 -5.65 2.51
N TRP A 147 -2.51 -4.81 3.40
CA TRP A 147 -3.18 -3.57 3.03
C TRP A 147 -2.23 -2.60 2.31
N MET A 148 -1.02 -2.42 2.82
CA MET A 148 0.01 -1.58 2.18
C MET A 148 0.32 -2.05 0.77
N ARG A 149 0.49 -3.36 0.60
CA ARG A 149 0.77 -3.95 -0.72
C ARG A 149 -0.38 -3.75 -1.71
N LEU A 150 -1.64 -3.91 -1.25
CA LEU A 150 -2.82 -3.73 -2.09
C LEU A 150 -3.05 -2.26 -2.49
N ASN A 151 -2.70 -1.31 -1.60
CA ASN A 151 -2.88 0.12 -1.84
C ASN A 151 -1.63 0.82 -2.38
N GLY A 152 -0.52 0.09 -2.58
CA GLY A 152 0.72 0.67 -3.11
C GLY A 152 1.40 1.65 -2.14
N VAL A 153 1.18 1.50 -0.83
CA VAL A 153 1.78 2.34 0.21
C VAL A 153 3.11 1.73 0.63
N PRO A 154 4.26 2.41 0.45
CA PRO A 154 5.57 1.81 0.68
C PRO A 154 5.99 1.79 2.16
N ARG A 155 5.38 2.62 3.01
CA ARG A 155 5.73 2.79 4.42
C ARG A 155 4.55 3.36 5.22
N ILE A 156 4.62 3.21 6.54
CA ILE A 156 3.75 3.91 7.49
C ILE A 156 4.50 5.14 7.98
N ASP A 157 3.97 6.34 7.74
CA ASP A 157 4.61 7.58 8.15
C ASP A 157 4.56 7.76 9.68
N THR A 158 3.43 7.39 10.30
CA THR A 158 3.26 7.50 11.75
C THR A 158 2.50 6.30 12.31
N LEU A 159 3.03 5.68 13.33
CA LEU A 159 2.34 4.70 14.18
C LEU A 159 1.97 5.38 15.50
N ILE A 160 0.69 5.36 15.86
CA ILE A 160 0.18 5.88 17.11
C ILE A 160 -0.27 4.72 17.97
N LEU A 161 0.35 4.49 19.11
CA LEU A 161 -0.11 3.53 20.09
C LEU A 161 -0.96 4.24 21.13
N THR A 162 -2.23 3.90 21.23
CA THR A 162 -3.13 4.49 22.20
C THR A 162 -2.84 4.05 23.64
N ALA A 163 -2.25 2.85 23.77
CA ALA A 163 -1.66 2.34 25.02
C ALA A 163 -0.53 1.36 24.67
N VAL A 164 0.46 1.23 25.56
CA VAL A 164 1.55 0.26 25.40
C VAL A 164 1.23 -1.00 26.20
N ASP A 165 0.29 -1.80 25.68
CA ASP A 165 -0.12 -3.06 26.27
C ASP A 165 -0.42 -4.13 25.20
N MET A 166 -0.72 -5.34 25.65
CA MET A 166 -1.02 -6.47 24.74
C MET A 166 -2.34 -6.32 23.98
N GLY A 167 -3.21 -5.39 24.37
CA GLY A 167 -4.47 -5.10 23.67
C GLY A 167 -4.29 -4.15 22.50
N HIS A 168 -3.24 -3.31 22.50
CA HIS A 168 -3.01 -2.23 21.55
C HIS A 168 -1.73 -2.37 20.73
N ALA A 169 -0.69 -3.04 21.29
CA ALA A 169 0.64 -3.14 20.67
C ALA A 169 1.17 -4.59 20.54
N ARG A 170 0.32 -5.63 20.67
CA ARG A 170 0.75 -7.04 20.63
C ARG A 170 1.62 -7.40 19.45
N ASP A 171 1.23 -6.94 18.26
CA ASP A 171 1.89 -7.32 17.00
C ASP A 171 2.98 -6.33 16.59
N LEU A 172 3.35 -5.39 17.48
CA LEU A 172 4.39 -4.39 17.22
C LEU A 172 5.74 -5.02 16.81
N PRO A 173 6.25 -6.09 17.46
CA PRO A 173 7.51 -6.72 17.03
C PRO A 173 7.45 -7.20 15.58
N GLN A 174 6.38 -7.90 15.21
CA GLN A 174 6.17 -8.42 13.87
C GLN A 174 5.97 -7.28 12.85
N LEU A 175 5.32 -6.19 13.27
CA LEU A 175 5.14 -5.02 12.40
C LEU A 175 6.48 -4.39 12.05
N MET A 176 7.35 -4.17 13.04
CA MET A 176 8.65 -3.52 12.86
C MET A 176 9.63 -4.37 12.03
N GLU A 177 9.46 -5.69 12.00
CA GLU A 177 10.26 -6.58 11.13
C GLU A 177 9.85 -6.49 9.65
N ASN A 178 8.56 -6.28 9.37
CA ASN A 178 8.01 -6.43 8.02
C ASN A 178 7.60 -5.11 7.36
N VAL A 179 7.42 -4.05 8.17
CA VAL A 179 6.90 -2.76 7.71
C VAL A 179 7.86 -1.65 8.13
N ARG A 180 8.17 -0.78 7.21
CA ARG A 180 8.92 0.44 7.53
C ARG A 180 7.96 1.45 8.17
N VAL A 181 8.29 1.85 9.39
CA VAL A 181 7.61 2.92 10.15
C VAL A 181 8.59 4.05 10.36
N ASP A 182 8.22 5.27 9.97
CA ASP A 182 9.12 6.42 10.09
C ASP A 182 9.08 7.08 11.49
N ARG A 183 7.92 7.04 12.16
CA ARG A 183 7.70 7.68 13.46
C ARG A 183 6.75 6.87 14.33
N ILE A 184 7.07 6.73 15.61
CA ILE A 184 6.21 6.04 16.59
C ILE A 184 5.86 7.03 17.70
N LEU A 185 4.56 7.12 18.02
CA LEU A 185 4.03 7.96 19.07
C LEU A 185 3.41 7.09 20.16
N ILE A 186 3.81 7.31 21.40
CA ILE A 186 3.34 6.57 22.58
C ILE A 186 2.84 7.53 23.66
N PRO A 187 1.92 7.10 24.54
CA PRO A 187 1.52 7.88 25.69
C PRO A 187 2.67 8.04 26.68
N SER A 188 2.76 9.21 27.31
CA SER A 188 3.65 9.42 28.45
C SER A 188 3.12 8.71 29.71
N GLY A 189 4.02 8.42 30.64
CA GLY A 189 3.65 7.81 31.92
C GLY A 189 3.19 6.36 31.84
N CYS A 190 3.67 5.61 30.85
CA CYS A 190 3.42 4.17 30.75
C CYS A 190 4.04 3.45 31.95
N THR A 191 3.20 2.81 32.77
CA THR A 191 3.68 2.04 33.91
C THR A 191 4.35 0.74 33.42
N GLU A 192 5.59 0.50 33.86
CA GLU A 192 6.30 -0.74 33.58
C GLU A 192 5.64 -1.92 34.28
N THR A 193 5.15 -2.85 33.51
CA THR A 193 4.58 -4.10 34.00
C THR A 193 5.34 -5.26 33.36
N ALA A 194 5.43 -6.41 34.03
CA ALA A 194 6.07 -7.59 33.44
C ALA A 194 5.51 -8.00 32.07
N LYS A 195 4.27 -7.61 31.76
CA LYS A 195 3.59 -7.91 30.49
C LYS A 195 3.90 -6.94 29.35
N ASN A 196 4.28 -5.68 29.65
CA ASN A 196 4.53 -4.66 28.64
C ASN A 196 6.00 -4.22 28.56
N MET A 197 6.86 -4.74 29.41
CA MET A 197 8.28 -4.40 29.46
C MET A 197 9.00 -4.64 28.13
N GLU A 198 8.68 -5.71 27.44
CA GLU A 198 9.26 -6.02 26.13
C GLU A 198 8.79 -5.02 25.07
N LEU A 199 7.51 -4.63 25.07
CA LEU A 199 6.95 -3.63 24.17
C LEU A 199 7.54 -2.25 24.42
N LEU A 200 7.73 -1.85 25.69
CA LEU A 200 8.37 -0.58 26.05
C LEU A 200 9.83 -0.55 25.56
N ARG A 201 10.59 -1.62 25.76
CA ARG A 201 11.97 -1.73 25.23
C ARG A 201 12.03 -1.60 23.72
N LEU A 202 11.08 -2.19 23.00
CA LEU A 202 10.98 -1.99 21.56
C LEU A 202 10.69 -0.55 21.20
N CYS A 203 9.76 0.10 21.89
CA CYS A 203 9.47 1.53 21.69
C CYS A 203 10.72 2.39 21.91
N GLU A 204 11.50 2.12 22.95
CA GLU A 204 12.78 2.80 23.22
C GLU A 204 13.82 2.53 22.11
N GLN A 205 13.96 1.27 21.69
CA GLN A 205 14.88 0.87 20.61
C GLN A 205 14.58 1.62 19.30
N TYR A 206 13.30 1.84 18.99
CA TYR A 206 12.86 2.56 17.78
C TYR A 206 12.64 4.05 18.02
N GLN A 207 13.13 4.60 19.15
CA GLN A 207 13.08 6.02 19.49
C GLN A 207 11.65 6.59 19.43
N ALA A 208 10.68 5.87 20.00
CA ALA A 208 9.31 6.33 20.07
C ALA A 208 9.22 7.64 20.84
N GLU A 209 8.43 8.58 20.32
CA GLU A 209 8.20 9.88 20.92
C GLU A 209 7.06 9.79 21.94
N GLU A 210 7.28 10.25 23.16
CA GLU A 210 6.27 10.33 24.19
C GLU A 210 5.41 11.58 24.04
N ILE A 211 4.11 11.41 24.11
CA ILE A 211 3.13 12.51 24.08
C ILE A 211 2.62 12.76 25.49
N SER A 212 2.94 13.94 26.02
CA SER A 212 2.46 14.43 27.33
C SER A 212 1.41 15.52 27.22
N GLU A 213 1.32 16.20 26.07
CA GLU A 213 0.41 17.32 25.83
C GLU A 213 -0.41 17.09 24.57
N PRO A 214 -1.61 17.70 24.46
CA PRO A 214 -2.42 17.66 23.25
C PRO A 214 -1.63 18.15 22.03
N GLN A 215 -1.52 17.34 21.01
CA GLN A 215 -0.74 17.67 19.82
C GLN A 215 -1.49 17.30 18.54
N SER A 216 -1.45 18.22 17.57
CA SER A 216 -1.87 17.91 16.20
C SER A 216 -0.70 17.33 15.41
N ILE A 217 -0.90 16.17 14.80
CA ILE A 217 0.16 15.48 14.05
C ILE A 217 0.25 16.09 12.65
N ILE A 218 1.36 16.77 12.40
CA ILE A 218 1.69 17.34 11.09
C ILE A 218 2.25 16.21 10.22
N GLY A 219 1.74 16.07 8.99
CA GLY A 219 2.17 15.04 8.03
C GLY A 219 1.42 13.72 8.15
N ALA A 220 0.39 13.66 9.02
CA ALA A 220 -0.54 12.54 9.01
C ALA A 220 -1.43 12.55 7.76
N ALA A 221 -1.94 11.40 7.38
CA ALA A 221 -2.85 11.23 6.24
C ALA A 221 -4.17 12.03 6.38
N ALA A 222 -4.55 12.36 7.62
CA ALA A 222 -5.73 13.16 7.97
C ALA A 222 -5.35 14.20 9.04
N PRO A 223 -6.18 15.21 9.32
CA PRO A 223 -6.01 16.07 10.49
C PRO A 223 -6.25 15.24 11.75
N VAL A 224 -5.16 14.74 12.32
CA VAL A 224 -5.15 13.90 13.52
C VAL A 224 -4.67 14.73 14.69
N SER A 225 -5.47 14.74 15.75
CA SER A 225 -5.09 15.32 17.04
C SER A 225 -5.05 14.21 18.09
N VAL A 226 -3.99 14.19 18.87
CA VAL A 226 -3.77 13.20 19.93
C VAL A 226 -3.83 13.89 21.26
N PHE A 227 -4.59 13.33 22.19
CA PHE A 227 -4.82 13.89 23.52
C PHE A 227 -4.47 12.84 24.57
N PRO A 228 -3.62 13.16 25.57
CA PRO A 228 -3.47 12.33 26.74
C PRO A 228 -4.75 12.37 27.57
N VAL A 229 -5.34 11.19 27.84
CA VAL A 229 -6.59 11.06 28.62
C VAL A 229 -6.31 10.62 30.04
N ALA A 230 -5.34 9.74 30.21
CA ALA A 230 -4.90 9.23 31.51
C ALA A 230 -3.43 8.82 31.42
N GLU A 231 -2.79 8.54 32.54
CA GLU A 231 -1.43 7.98 32.55
C GLU A 231 -1.36 6.73 31.69
N GLY A 232 -0.47 6.73 30.71
CA GLY A 232 -0.26 5.63 29.79
C GLY A 232 -1.38 5.42 28.76
N LYS A 233 -2.26 6.40 28.51
CA LYS A 233 -3.34 6.28 27.51
C LYS A 233 -3.51 7.55 26.68
N LEU A 234 -3.68 7.37 25.36
CA LEU A 234 -3.98 8.43 24.41
C LEU A 234 -5.38 8.23 23.81
N SER A 235 -6.03 9.34 23.50
CA SER A 235 -7.22 9.39 22.65
C SER A 235 -6.85 10.03 21.32
N VAL A 236 -7.38 9.49 20.25
CA VAL A 236 -7.12 9.95 18.88
C VAL A 236 -8.38 10.55 18.30
N CYS A 237 -8.33 11.82 17.92
CA CYS A 237 -9.38 12.52 17.22
C CYS A 237 -9.01 12.71 15.76
N ILE A 238 -9.96 12.43 14.86
CA ILE A 238 -9.83 12.71 13.44
C ILE A 238 -10.93 13.69 13.04
N ALA A 239 -10.55 14.81 12.43
CA ALA A 239 -11.48 15.84 11.97
C ALA A 239 -12.56 16.16 13.02
N ASP A 240 -12.14 16.45 14.25
CA ASP A 240 -12.99 16.75 15.43
C ASP A 240 -13.90 15.60 15.92
N LYS A 241 -13.72 14.38 15.42
CA LYS A 241 -14.43 13.20 15.92
C LYS A 241 -13.47 12.30 16.68
N VAL A 242 -13.80 11.98 17.92
CA VAL A 242 -13.03 11.03 18.74
C VAL A 242 -13.23 9.63 18.18
N LEU A 243 -12.14 8.92 17.88
CA LEU A 243 -12.17 7.53 17.43
C LEU A 243 -11.87 6.54 18.56
N PHE A 244 -11.04 6.95 19.54
CA PHE A 244 -10.56 6.13 20.66
C PHE A 244 -10.39 6.96 21.93
#